data_06b69e2a1fc77077144b77854f2c2f8d
#
_entry.id   06b69e2a1fc77077144b77854f2c2f8d
#
_cell.length_a   1.000
_cell.length_b   1.000
_cell.length_c   1.000
_cell.angle_alpha   90.00
_cell.angle_beta   90.00
_cell.angle_gamma   90.00
#
_symmetry.space_group_name_H-M   'P 1'
#
loop_
_entity.id
_entity.type
_entity.pdbx_description
1 polymer ?
#
loop_
_entity_poly.entity_id
_entity_poly.type
_entity_poly.pdbx_seq_one_letter_code
_entity_poly.pdbx_strand_id
1 'polypeptide(L)'
;MRLALCVLLTSALTAQAAIAQTCPPSSVPNGPPILHLAESATVNVTPSLLVADLVASSDAPAAVTAQRRVNNLMAQASGLAGKVSGLKAVFEDYSTSFIDRSNGVPAHWIANQTLELRATNSEALLTLVAQLQGLSLTIGNLGWQVPQDEMDAANQKARLDALSKLRQEASDAAGALDMVVAGYQDIDLTGGNNLPTPFFARPRPMMMAAMAAPIATPDAQTVTETVTADVLLRASGTAQSSSH
;
A
#
# COMPACT_ATOMS: atom_id res chain seq x y z
N MET A 1 -77.24 41.49 37.44
CA MET A 1 -77.95 42.15 36.38
C MET A 1 -77.55 41.58 35.03
N ARG A 2 -78.39 40.72 34.48
CA ARG A 2 -78.83 40.56 33.08
C ARG A 2 -77.66 40.52 32.05
N LEU A 3 -77.47 39.62 31.11
CA LEU A 3 -78.49 38.94 30.24
C LEU A 3 -77.73 37.67 29.62
N ALA A 4 -78.55 36.64 29.38
CA ALA A 4 -78.22 35.44 28.62
C ALA A 4 -78.14 35.75 27.12
N LEU A 5 -77.31 35.07 26.39
CA LEU A 5 -77.48 34.87 24.96
C LEU A 5 -77.01 33.45 24.56
N CYS A 6 -78.06 32.65 24.22
CA CYS A 6 -77.86 31.34 23.56
C CYS A 6 -77.35 31.55 22.13
N VAL A 7 -76.31 30.80 21.74
CA VAL A 7 -76.01 30.61 20.32
C VAL A 7 -75.92 29.12 20.05
N LEU A 8 -76.79 28.66 19.16
CA LEU A 8 -76.95 27.31 18.65
C LEU A 8 -75.69 26.86 17.90
N LEU A 9 -75.08 25.70 18.31
CA LEU A 9 -74.05 25.01 17.57
C LEU A 9 -74.71 24.11 16.52
N THR A 10 -74.59 24.45 15.25
CA THR A 10 -74.85 23.54 14.12
C THR A 10 -73.58 22.71 13.85
N SER A 11 -73.67 21.44 14.14
CA SER A 11 -72.59 20.45 13.82
C SER A 11 -72.68 20.09 12.33
N ALA A 12 -71.68 20.58 11.57
CA ALA A 12 -71.42 20.13 10.21
C ALA A 12 -70.62 18.87 10.23
N LEU A 13 -71.17 17.73 9.84
CA LEU A 13 -70.49 16.43 9.67
C LEU A 13 -69.73 16.46 8.34
N THR A 14 -68.43 16.71 8.35
CA THR A 14 -67.55 16.57 7.18
C THR A 14 -67.19 15.12 7.01
N ALA A 15 -67.71 14.45 6.02
CA ALA A 15 -67.27 13.13 5.58
C ALA A 15 -65.87 13.27 4.93
N GLN A 16 -64.80 12.78 5.64
CA GLN A 16 -63.48 12.65 5.05
C GLN A 16 -63.47 11.43 4.13
N ALA A 17 -63.41 11.67 2.82
CA ALA A 17 -63.14 10.64 1.84
C ALA A 17 -61.67 10.14 2.04
N ALA A 18 -61.50 8.90 2.50
CA ALA A 18 -60.22 8.22 2.53
C ALA A 18 -59.73 7.99 1.10
N ILE A 19 -58.74 8.78 0.66
CA ILE A 19 -58.04 8.53 -0.59
C ILE A 19 -57.14 7.32 -0.32
N ALA A 20 -57.57 6.15 -0.83
CA ALA A 20 -56.72 4.99 -0.89
C ALA A 20 -55.49 5.33 -1.78
N GLN A 21 -54.31 5.54 -1.18
CA GLN A 21 -53.08 5.66 -1.91
C GLN A 21 -52.77 4.27 -2.51
N THR A 22 -53.06 4.11 -3.79
CA THR A 22 -52.54 2.99 -4.58
C THR A 22 -51.02 3.17 -4.66
N CYS A 23 -50.26 2.38 -3.87
CA CYS A 23 -48.86 2.22 -4.08
C CYS A 23 -48.63 1.75 -5.53
N PRO A 24 -47.85 2.47 -6.34
CA PRO A 24 -47.52 1.96 -7.66
C PRO A 24 -46.83 0.57 -7.47
N PRO A 25 -47.16 -0.40 -8.32
CA PRO A 25 -46.46 -1.70 -8.26
C PRO A 25 -44.97 -1.43 -8.41
N SER A 26 -44.17 -1.87 -7.45
CA SER A 26 -42.72 -1.85 -7.55
C SER A 26 -42.37 -2.59 -8.84
N SER A 27 -41.90 -1.86 -9.84
CA SER A 27 -41.40 -2.46 -11.07
C SER A 27 -40.24 -3.37 -10.69
N VAL A 28 -40.48 -4.66 -10.65
CA VAL A 28 -39.37 -5.66 -10.55
C VAL A 28 -38.48 -5.39 -11.75
N PRO A 29 -37.17 -5.16 -11.57
CA PRO A 29 -36.31 -4.96 -12.71
C PRO A 29 -36.41 -6.18 -13.65
N ASN A 30 -36.78 -5.94 -14.92
CA ASN A 30 -36.92 -7.00 -15.93
C ASN A 30 -35.56 -7.50 -16.45
N GLY A 31 -34.52 -7.56 -15.59
CA GLY A 31 -33.20 -8.06 -15.92
C GLY A 31 -32.91 -9.40 -15.22
N PRO A 32 -31.90 -10.12 -15.67
CA PRO A 32 -31.39 -11.27 -14.93
C PRO A 32 -30.98 -10.83 -13.53
N PRO A 33 -31.15 -11.66 -12.49
CA PRO A 33 -30.62 -11.37 -11.16
C PRO A 33 -29.13 -11.17 -11.21
N ILE A 34 -28.64 -10.15 -10.48
CA ILE A 34 -27.22 -9.81 -10.39
C ILE A 34 -26.79 -10.09 -8.97
N LEU A 35 -25.66 -10.82 -8.83
CA LEU A 35 -24.99 -11.07 -7.57
C LEU A 35 -23.70 -10.25 -7.54
N HIS A 36 -23.58 -9.34 -6.58
CA HIS A 36 -22.38 -8.55 -6.37
C HIS A 36 -21.45 -9.29 -5.43
N LEU A 37 -20.26 -9.63 -5.90
CA LEU A 37 -19.26 -10.37 -5.13
C LEU A 37 -17.97 -9.56 -4.99
N ALA A 38 -17.32 -9.75 -3.84
CA ALA A 38 -15.99 -9.22 -3.56
C ALA A 38 -15.18 -10.30 -2.83
N GLU A 39 -14.09 -10.74 -3.43
CA GLU A 39 -13.21 -11.75 -2.87
C GLU A 39 -11.79 -11.26 -2.77
N SER A 40 -11.11 -11.69 -1.70
CA SER A 40 -9.72 -11.32 -1.46
C SER A 40 -8.84 -12.55 -1.29
N ALA A 41 -7.60 -12.41 -1.73
CA ALA A 41 -6.57 -13.39 -1.44
C ALA A 41 -5.28 -12.73 -0.98
N THR A 42 -4.52 -13.45 -0.19
CA THR A 42 -3.27 -12.99 0.41
C THR A 42 -2.11 -13.91 0.04
N VAL A 43 -0.95 -13.31 -0.22
CA VAL A 43 0.31 -14.03 -0.42
C VAL A 43 1.35 -13.44 0.51
N ASN A 44 2.07 -14.27 1.24
CA ASN A 44 3.18 -13.82 2.06
C ASN A 44 4.48 -13.87 1.24
N VAL A 45 5.23 -12.76 1.29
CA VAL A 45 6.53 -12.61 0.63
C VAL A 45 7.58 -12.28 1.67
N THR A 46 8.67 -13.01 1.67
CA THR A 46 9.81 -12.71 2.55
C THR A 46 10.76 -11.78 1.80
N PRO A 47 11.07 -10.58 2.33
CA PRO A 47 12.03 -9.69 1.70
C PRO A 47 13.41 -10.37 1.52
N SER A 48 13.96 -10.28 0.33
CA SER A 48 15.22 -10.94 -0.05
C SER A 48 16.36 -9.94 -0.35
N LEU A 49 16.04 -8.64 -0.45
CA LEU A 49 16.97 -7.58 -0.78
C LEU A 49 17.25 -6.72 0.45
N LEU A 50 18.50 -6.69 0.92
CA LEU A 50 18.91 -5.74 1.96
C LEU A 50 19.34 -4.43 1.29
N VAL A 51 18.83 -3.31 1.81
CA VAL A 51 19.14 -1.95 1.33
C VAL A 51 19.71 -1.15 2.48
N ALA A 52 20.80 -0.43 2.21
CA ALA A 52 21.45 0.46 3.16
C ALA A 52 21.72 1.81 2.51
N ASP A 53 21.24 2.89 3.12
CA ASP A 53 21.53 4.27 2.74
C ASP A 53 22.60 4.82 3.68
N LEU A 54 23.72 5.23 3.12
CA LEU A 54 24.82 5.84 3.86
C LEU A 54 25.03 7.27 3.39
N VAL A 55 25.17 8.17 4.35
CA VAL A 55 25.35 9.61 4.09
C VAL A 55 26.79 10.00 4.40
N ALA A 56 27.48 10.53 3.41
CA ALA A 56 28.70 11.29 3.62
C ALA A 56 28.33 12.77 3.83
N SER A 57 28.81 13.35 4.91
CA SER A 57 28.61 14.75 5.24
C SER A 57 29.94 15.42 5.56
N SER A 58 30.12 16.67 5.13
CA SER A 58 31.27 17.46 5.52
C SER A 58 30.91 18.94 5.59
N ASP A 59 31.41 19.59 6.61
CA ASP A 59 31.33 21.04 6.79
C ASP A 59 32.67 21.73 6.53
N ALA A 60 32.63 22.95 6.03
CA ALA A 60 33.82 23.79 5.84
C ALA A 60 33.43 25.26 5.71
N PRO A 61 34.37 26.20 5.96
CA PRO A 61 34.14 27.63 5.73
C PRO A 61 33.86 27.98 4.26
N ALA A 62 34.28 27.14 3.31
CA ALA A 62 34.06 27.34 1.88
C ALA A 62 33.35 26.10 1.24
N ALA A 63 32.35 26.35 0.40
CA ALA A 63 31.58 25.31 -0.28
C ALA A 63 32.47 24.32 -1.03
N VAL A 64 33.46 24.78 -1.80
CA VAL A 64 34.37 23.94 -2.57
C VAL A 64 35.17 22.98 -1.70
N THR A 65 35.45 23.38 -0.45
CA THR A 65 36.19 22.52 0.49
C THR A 65 35.30 21.41 1.06
N ALA A 66 34.06 21.76 1.44
CA ALA A 66 33.05 20.77 1.88
C ALA A 66 32.78 19.74 0.78
N GLN A 67 32.52 20.21 -0.44
CA GLN A 67 32.27 19.36 -1.62
C GLN A 67 33.42 18.43 -1.92
N ARG A 68 34.67 18.93 -1.92
CA ARG A 68 35.86 18.10 -2.18
C ARG A 68 36.01 16.97 -1.16
N ARG A 69 35.70 17.25 0.12
CA ARG A 69 35.77 16.21 1.17
C ARG A 69 34.72 15.13 0.95
N VAL A 70 33.47 15.51 0.67
CA VAL A 70 32.39 14.56 0.38
C VAL A 70 32.73 13.72 -0.86
N ASN A 71 33.20 14.36 -1.95
CA ASN A 71 33.59 13.67 -3.17
C ASN A 71 34.71 12.63 -2.93
N ASN A 72 35.69 12.98 -2.08
CA ASN A 72 36.77 12.05 -1.71
C ASN A 72 36.25 10.86 -0.89
N LEU A 73 35.32 11.08 0.05
CA LEU A 73 34.68 10.01 0.82
C LEU A 73 33.91 9.06 -0.10
N MET A 74 33.12 9.62 -1.02
CA MET A 74 32.33 8.85 -1.98
C MET A 74 33.18 8.09 -2.98
N ALA A 75 34.32 8.64 -3.41
CA ALA A 75 35.29 7.92 -4.24
C ALA A 75 35.89 6.70 -3.52
N GLN A 76 36.24 6.83 -2.24
CA GLN A 76 36.71 5.71 -1.42
C GLN A 76 35.60 4.67 -1.21
N ALA A 77 34.37 5.11 -0.90
CA ALA A 77 33.20 4.24 -0.75
C ALA A 77 32.93 3.44 -2.03
N SER A 78 32.96 4.11 -3.19
CA SER A 78 32.82 3.48 -4.50
C SER A 78 33.88 2.40 -4.74
N GLY A 79 35.14 2.69 -4.38
CA GLY A 79 36.23 1.73 -4.51
C GLY A 79 36.09 0.49 -3.62
N LEU A 80 35.47 0.61 -2.44
CA LEU A 80 35.16 -0.53 -1.57
C LEU A 80 33.92 -1.29 -2.10
N ALA A 81 32.87 -0.60 -2.49
CA ALA A 81 31.65 -1.21 -3.02
C ALA A 81 31.92 -2.01 -4.30
N GLY A 82 32.80 -1.52 -5.17
CA GLY A 82 33.18 -2.22 -6.41
C GLY A 82 33.93 -3.55 -6.21
N LYS A 83 34.38 -3.85 -4.98
CA LYS A 83 35.05 -5.14 -4.64
C LYS A 83 34.04 -6.22 -4.20
N VAL A 84 32.78 -5.85 -3.95
CA VAL A 84 31.73 -6.76 -3.47
C VAL A 84 30.88 -7.24 -4.64
N SER A 85 30.98 -8.53 -4.95
CA SER A 85 30.20 -9.14 -6.04
C SER A 85 28.70 -9.16 -5.71
N GLY A 86 27.85 -8.86 -6.71
CA GLY A 86 26.37 -8.88 -6.54
C GLY A 86 25.80 -7.70 -5.76
N LEU A 87 26.65 -6.70 -5.45
CA LEU A 87 26.20 -5.46 -4.81
C LEU A 87 25.92 -4.41 -5.89
N LYS A 88 24.79 -3.71 -5.74
CA LYS A 88 24.47 -2.52 -6.52
C LYS A 88 24.67 -1.29 -5.64
N ALA A 89 25.46 -0.33 -6.13
CA ALA A 89 25.69 0.94 -5.46
C ALA A 89 25.16 2.08 -6.35
N VAL A 90 24.37 2.98 -5.77
CA VAL A 90 23.80 4.15 -6.44
C VAL A 90 24.13 5.39 -5.62
N PHE A 91 24.61 6.44 -6.27
CA PHE A 91 24.88 7.72 -5.63
C PHE A 91 23.70 8.67 -5.86
N GLU A 92 23.14 9.18 -4.77
CA GLU A 92 21.92 9.98 -4.78
C GLU A 92 22.10 11.26 -3.95
N ASP A 93 21.14 12.17 -4.03
CA ASP A 93 20.91 13.30 -3.12
C ASP A 93 22.15 14.17 -2.82
N TYR A 94 22.91 14.52 -3.86
CA TYR A 94 24.01 15.47 -3.67
C TYR A 94 23.46 16.88 -3.35
N SER A 95 23.85 17.42 -2.22
CA SER A 95 23.43 18.76 -1.80
C SER A 95 24.57 19.57 -1.20
N THR A 96 24.47 20.89 -1.32
CA THR A 96 25.39 21.83 -0.66
C THR A 96 24.56 23.00 -0.13
N SER A 97 24.66 23.26 1.16
CA SER A 97 23.88 24.30 1.85
C SER A 97 24.78 25.21 2.64
N PHE A 98 24.43 26.49 2.68
CA PHE A 98 25.06 27.46 3.55
C PHE A 98 24.30 27.55 4.88
N ILE A 99 25.02 27.54 5.98
CA ILE A 99 24.48 27.68 7.34
C ILE A 99 24.97 28.98 7.90
N ASP A 100 24.04 29.84 8.21
CA ASP A 100 24.34 31.14 8.85
C ASP A 100 24.88 30.95 10.27
N ARG A 101 25.58 31.98 10.75
CA ARG A 101 26.07 32.00 12.13
C ARG A 101 24.91 31.86 13.11
N SER A 102 24.99 30.86 13.99
CA SER A 102 23.99 30.61 15.03
C SER A 102 24.67 30.07 16.29
N ASN A 103 24.22 30.52 17.47
CA ASN A 103 24.65 29.99 18.78
C ASN A 103 26.17 29.89 18.96
N GLY A 104 26.92 30.89 18.46
CA GLY A 104 28.38 30.92 18.57
C GLY A 104 29.13 30.12 17.52
N VAL A 105 28.44 29.35 16.69
CA VAL A 105 29.04 28.64 15.55
C VAL A 105 29.18 29.61 14.37
N PRO A 106 30.38 29.76 13.78
CA PRO A 106 30.56 30.58 12.58
C PRO A 106 29.75 30.09 11.40
N ALA A 107 29.41 31.00 10.49
CA ALA A 107 28.80 30.62 9.21
C ALA A 107 29.71 29.63 8.43
N HIS A 108 29.11 28.59 7.84
CA HIS A 108 29.85 27.54 7.17
C HIS A 108 28.99 26.88 6.08
N TRP A 109 29.61 26.10 5.22
CA TRP A 109 28.96 25.31 4.20
C TRP A 109 28.92 23.85 4.61
N ILE A 110 27.80 23.18 4.35
CA ILE A 110 27.67 21.74 4.51
C ILE A 110 27.41 21.12 3.12
N ALA A 111 28.19 20.10 2.80
CA ALA A 111 27.91 19.26 1.64
C ALA A 111 27.52 17.85 2.10
N ASN A 112 26.53 17.26 1.45
CA ASN A 112 26.05 15.92 1.73
C ASN A 112 25.88 15.14 0.43
N GLN A 113 26.07 13.81 0.50
CA GLN A 113 25.70 12.90 -0.56
C GLN A 113 25.29 11.55 0.04
N THR A 114 24.27 10.92 -0.54
CA THR A 114 23.79 9.60 -0.15
C THR A 114 24.36 8.54 -1.07
N LEU A 115 24.78 7.41 -0.50
CA LEU A 115 25.16 6.19 -1.18
C LEU A 115 24.16 5.12 -0.78
N GLU A 116 23.33 4.70 -1.72
CA GLU A 116 22.45 3.56 -1.56
C GLU A 116 23.16 2.28 -2.00
N LEU A 117 23.13 1.28 -1.15
CA LEU A 117 23.70 -0.07 -1.38
C LEU A 117 22.56 -1.09 -1.35
N ARG A 118 22.51 -1.95 -2.35
CA ARG A 118 21.53 -3.04 -2.44
C ARG A 118 22.23 -4.36 -2.70
N ALA A 119 21.91 -5.39 -1.91
CA ALA A 119 22.41 -6.74 -2.13
C ALA A 119 21.48 -7.81 -1.56
N THR A 120 21.46 -8.97 -2.19
CA THR A 120 20.81 -10.18 -1.67
C THR A 120 21.69 -10.88 -0.64
N ASN A 121 23.01 -10.74 -0.75
CA ASN A 121 23.96 -11.22 0.28
C ASN A 121 24.07 -10.18 1.39
N SER A 122 23.31 -10.36 2.44
CA SER A 122 23.25 -9.44 3.59
C SER A 122 24.55 -9.38 4.36
N GLU A 123 25.27 -10.49 4.53
CA GLU A 123 26.53 -10.53 5.26
C GLU A 123 27.62 -9.67 4.58
N ALA A 124 27.75 -9.82 3.27
CA ALA A 124 28.67 -9.01 2.48
C ALA A 124 28.34 -7.52 2.55
N LEU A 125 27.02 -7.16 2.47
CA LEU A 125 26.58 -5.78 2.57
C LEU A 125 26.83 -5.21 3.97
N LEU A 126 26.51 -5.92 5.04
CA LEU A 126 26.72 -5.46 6.41
C LEU A 126 28.22 -5.29 6.72
N THR A 127 29.06 -6.18 6.21
CA THR A 127 30.52 -6.03 6.31
C THR A 127 31.02 -4.77 5.62
N LEU A 128 30.50 -4.48 4.42
CA LEU A 128 30.83 -3.24 3.70
C LEU A 128 30.32 -2.00 4.45
N VAL A 129 29.10 -2.04 4.98
CA VAL A 129 28.52 -0.94 5.77
C VAL A 129 29.42 -0.61 6.96
N ALA A 130 29.90 -1.63 7.69
CA ALA A 130 30.84 -1.41 8.80
C ALA A 130 32.16 -0.76 8.34
N GLN A 131 32.71 -1.16 7.18
CA GLN A 131 33.90 -0.51 6.62
C GLN A 131 33.64 0.96 6.23
N LEU A 132 32.47 1.25 5.66
CA LEU A 132 32.09 2.61 5.26
C LEU A 132 31.85 3.51 6.47
N GLN A 133 31.30 2.99 7.56
CA GLN A 133 31.21 3.71 8.83
C GLN A 133 32.62 4.07 9.37
N GLY A 134 33.60 3.21 9.18
CA GLY A 134 35.02 3.50 9.46
C GLY A 134 35.56 4.67 8.65
N LEU A 135 35.00 4.98 7.49
CA LEU A 135 35.31 6.16 6.67
C LEU A 135 34.47 7.39 7.05
N SER A 136 33.73 7.37 8.17
CA SER A 136 32.84 8.43 8.64
C SER A 136 31.56 8.63 7.81
N LEU A 137 31.12 7.62 7.06
CA LEU A 137 29.76 7.62 6.54
C LEU A 137 28.78 7.23 7.65
N THR A 138 27.65 7.89 7.72
CA THR A 138 26.59 7.59 8.69
C THR A 138 25.47 6.79 8.03
N ILE A 139 24.90 5.82 8.74
CA ILE A 139 23.73 5.09 8.24
C ILE A 139 22.50 5.99 8.36
N GLY A 140 21.88 6.31 7.23
CA GLY A 140 20.59 6.99 7.14
C GLY A 140 19.42 6.01 7.26
N ASN A 141 19.54 4.85 6.55
CA ASN A 141 18.55 3.78 6.60
C ASN A 141 19.25 2.42 6.42
N LEU A 142 18.65 1.38 7.00
CA LEU A 142 19.01 -0.02 6.78
C LEU A 142 17.77 -0.88 6.92
N GLY A 143 17.37 -1.55 5.86
CA GLY A 143 16.14 -2.31 5.88
C GLY A 143 16.05 -3.36 4.78
N TRP A 144 15.18 -4.34 5.00
CA TRP A 144 14.87 -5.36 4.03
C TRP A 144 13.75 -4.89 3.10
N GLN A 145 13.90 -5.19 1.83
CA GLN A 145 12.90 -4.91 0.81
C GLN A 145 12.60 -6.17 0.00
N VAL A 146 11.37 -6.26 -0.48
CA VAL A 146 11.01 -7.24 -1.51
C VAL A 146 11.42 -6.66 -2.87
N PRO A 147 12.19 -7.38 -3.70
CA PRO A 147 12.45 -6.97 -5.07
C PRO A 147 11.15 -6.74 -5.84
N GLN A 148 11.18 -5.80 -6.78
CA GLN A 148 9.97 -5.42 -7.53
C GLN A 148 9.36 -6.60 -8.31
N ASP A 149 10.19 -7.42 -8.91
CA ASP A 149 9.76 -8.62 -9.65
C ASP A 149 9.09 -9.66 -8.73
N GLU A 150 9.61 -9.87 -7.52
CA GLU A 150 8.98 -10.74 -6.51
C GLU A 150 7.66 -10.16 -6.01
N MET A 151 7.58 -8.83 -5.84
CA MET A 151 6.35 -8.13 -5.47
C MET A 151 5.29 -8.26 -6.57
N ASP A 152 5.68 -8.06 -7.83
CA ASP A 152 4.78 -8.19 -8.98
C ASP A 152 4.27 -9.63 -9.13
N ALA A 153 5.13 -10.62 -8.92
CA ALA A 153 4.74 -12.03 -8.94
C ALA A 153 3.76 -12.35 -7.79
N ALA A 154 3.97 -11.80 -6.60
CA ALA A 154 3.07 -11.98 -5.46
C ALA A 154 1.71 -11.32 -5.70
N ASN A 155 1.68 -10.10 -6.23
CA ASN A 155 0.44 -9.40 -6.61
C ASN A 155 -0.33 -10.22 -7.67
N GLN A 156 0.35 -10.69 -8.70
CA GLN A 156 -0.27 -11.52 -9.73
C GLN A 156 -0.84 -12.81 -9.14
N LYS A 157 -0.09 -13.48 -8.28
CA LYS A 157 -0.56 -14.70 -7.62
C LYS A 157 -1.78 -14.44 -6.74
N ALA A 158 -1.75 -13.41 -5.90
CA ALA A 158 -2.87 -13.03 -5.03
C ALA A 158 -4.13 -12.71 -5.86
N ARG A 159 -3.97 -12.00 -6.98
CA ARG A 159 -5.06 -11.68 -7.91
C ARG A 159 -5.68 -12.92 -8.53
N LEU A 160 -4.88 -13.88 -8.99
CA LEU A 160 -5.38 -15.12 -9.56
C LEU A 160 -6.07 -15.99 -8.50
N ASP A 161 -5.56 -16.03 -7.28
CA ASP A 161 -6.18 -16.73 -6.16
C ASP A 161 -7.52 -16.07 -5.78
N ALA A 162 -7.62 -14.75 -5.78
CA ALA A 162 -8.87 -14.00 -5.53
C ALA A 162 -9.92 -14.27 -6.63
N LEU A 163 -9.52 -14.26 -7.91
CA LEU A 163 -10.39 -14.62 -9.03
C LEU A 163 -10.91 -16.06 -8.94
N SER A 164 -10.07 -16.99 -8.50
CA SER A 164 -10.46 -18.38 -8.30
C SER A 164 -11.51 -18.52 -7.19
N LYS A 165 -11.32 -17.80 -6.06
CA LYS A 165 -12.29 -17.75 -4.97
C LYS A 165 -13.61 -17.12 -5.41
N LEU A 166 -13.56 -15.98 -6.12
CA LEU A 166 -14.75 -15.31 -6.64
C LEU A 166 -15.56 -16.23 -7.55
N ARG A 167 -14.90 -16.97 -8.44
CA ARG A 167 -15.57 -17.94 -9.31
C ARG A 167 -16.22 -19.07 -8.52
N GLN A 168 -15.55 -19.57 -7.48
CA GLN A 168 -16.09 -20.61 -6.62
C GLN A 168 -17.31 -20.10 -5.85
N GLU A 169 -17.18 -18.93 -5.21
CA GLU A 169 -18.27 -18.30 -4.47
C GLU A 169 -19.49 -18.01 -5.37
N ALA A 170 -19.25 -17.53 -6.59
CA ALA A 170 -20.31 -17.30 -7.57
C ALA A 170 -21.07 -18.59 -7.89
N SER A 171 -20.36 -19.71 -8.06
CA SER A 171 -20.96 -21.00 -8.33
C SER A 171 -21.76 -21.55 -7.14
N ASP A 172 -21.20 -21.42 -5.94
CA ASP A 172 -21.82 -21.91 -4.70
C ASP A 172 -23.07 -21.10 -4.35
N ALA A 173 -23.00 -19.77 -4.47
CA ALA A 173 -24.14 -18.89 -4.26
C ALA A 173 -25.26 -19.12 -5.30
N ALA A 174 -24.90 -19.28 -6.57
CA ALA A 174 -25.87 -19.62 -7.62
C ALA A 174 -26.55 -20.95 -7.32
N GLY A 175 -25.81 -21.99 -6.93
CA GLY A 175 -26.35 -23.29 -6.56
C GLY A 175 -27.29 -23.22 -5.35
N ALA A 176 -26.96 -22.45 -4.33
CA ALA A 176 -27.82 -22.24 -3.15
C ALA A 176 -29.15 -21.53 -3.47
N LEU A 177 -29.22 -20.82 -4.60
CA LEU A 177 -30.42 -20.13 -5.10
C LEU A 177 -31.16 -20.92 -6.17
N ASP A 178 -30.80 -22.18 -6.42
CA ASP A 178 -31.30 -23.00 -7.54
C ASP A 178 -31.11 -22.33 -8.91
N MET A 179 -30.02 -21.57 -9.05
CA MET A 179 -29.63 -20.83 -10.24
C MET A 179 -28.28 -21.30 -10.78
N VAL A 180 -27.90 -20.81 -11.95
CA VAL A 180 -26.57 -21.01 -12.53
C VAL A 180 -25.96 -19.69 -12.95
N VAL A 181 -24.63 -19.60 -12.92
CA VAL A 181 -23.90 -18.46 -13.42
C VAL A 181 -24.07 -18.35 -14.94
N ALA A 182 -24.60 -17.23 -15.41
CA ALA A 182 -24.78 -16.94 -16.82
C ALA A 182 -23.58 -16.18 -17.40
N GLY A 183 -22.89 -15.41 -16.60
CA GLY A 183 -21.73 -14.62 -17.01
C GLY A 183 -21.23 -13.70 -15.91
N TYR A 184 -20.18 -12.97 -16.21
CA TYR A 184 -19.60 -11.94 -15.35
C TYR A 184 -19.64 -10.60 -16.05
N GLN A 185 -19.93 -9.57 -15.31
CA GLN A 185 -20.00 -8.19 -15.75
C GLN A 185 -19.26 -7.30 -14.74
N ASP A 186 -18.69 -6.17 -15.19
CA ASP A 186 -18.02 -5.18 -14.34
C ASP A 186 -16.96 -5.79 -13.39
N ILE A 187 -16.08 -6.62 -13.94
CA ILE A 187 -14.97 -7.20 -13.17
C ILE A 187 -13.96 -6.10 -12.90
N ASP A 188 -13.76 -5.76 -11.61
CA ASP A 188 -12.74 -4.83 -11.18
C ASP A 188 -11.60 -5.58 -10.47
N LEU A 189 -10.39 -5.40 -11.00
CA LEU A 189 -9.15 -5.97 -10.50
C LEU A 189 -8.26 -4.93 -9.80
N THR A 190 -8.75 -3.69 -9.67
CA THR A 190 -7.96 -2.56 -9.12
C THR A 190 -8.09 -2.43 -7.60
N GLY A 191 -8.90 -3.27 -6.97
CA GLY A 191 -9.22 -3.23 -5.54
C GLY A 191 -8.08 -3.62 -4.62
N GLY A 192 -6.97 -2.93 -4.64
CA GLY A 192 -5.89 -3.23 -3.71
C GLY A 192 -4.63 -2.41 -3.91
N ASN A 193 -4.73 -1.08 -3.97
CA ASN A 193 -3.55 -0.23 -3.76
C ASN A 193 -3.12 -0.23 -2.27
N ASN A 194 -3.05 -1.41 -1.66
CA ASN A 194 -2.30 -1.59 -0.44
C ASN A 194 -0.82 -1.75 -0.82
N LEU A 195 -0.19 -0.63 -1.16
CA LEU A 195 1.27 -0.57 -1.10
C LEU A 195 1.65 -1.01 0.32
N PRO A 196 2.39 -2.10 0.48
CA PRO A 196 2.89 -2.47 1.80
C PRO A 196 3.65 -1.25 2.32
N THR A 197 3.14 -0.64 3.38
CA THR A 197 3.90 0.40 4.08
C THR A 197 5.13 -0.30 4.63
N PRO A 198 6.35 0.04 4.17
CA PRO A 198 7.54 -0.52 4.75
C PRO A 198 7.52 -0.20 6.25
N PHE A 199 7.52 -1.21 7.08
CA PHE A 199 7.64 -1.07 8.52
C PHE A 199 9.09 -0.65 8.81
N PHE A 200 9.34 0.67 8.76
CA PHE A 200 10.58 1.22 9.27
C PHE A 200 10.54 1.10 10.79
N ALA A 201 11.27 0.14 11.34
CA ALA A 201 11.57 0.15 12.76
C ALA A 201 12.33 1.45 13.05
N ARG A 202 11.67 2.42 13.70
CA ARG A 202 12.34 3.67 14.11
C ARG A 202 13.51 3.28 15.02
N PRO A 203 14.75 3.65 14.69
CA PRO A 203 15.88 3.40 15.56
C PRO A 203 15.62 4.12 16.89
N ARG A 204 15.56 3.36 17.98
CA ARG A 204 15.65 3.94 19.32
C ARG A 204 17.08 4.48 19.47
N PRO A 205 17.25 5.70 20.02
CA PRO A 205 18.58 6.20 20.31
C PRO A 205 19.25 5.26 21.33
N MET A 206 20.16 4.42 20.88
CA MET A 206 21.04 3.67 21.75
C MET A 206 22.27 4.49 22.01
N MET A 207 22.60 4.64 23.30
CA MET A 207 23.88 5.17 23.77
C MET A 207 25.03 4.42 23.07
N MET A 208 26.09 5.18 22.77
CA MET A 208 27.32 4.74 22.14
C MET A 208 27.85 3.45 22.81
N ALA A 209 27.66 2.34 22.16
CA ALA A 209 28.38 1.10 22.41
C ALA A 209 29.14 0.75 21.13
N ALA A 210 30.35 0.18 21.32
CA ALA A 210 31.33 -0.16 20.29
C ALA A 210 30.70 -0.65 18.98
N MET A 211 31.32 -0.26 17.84
CA MET A 211 30.93 -0.57 16.47
C MET A 211 30.68 -2.07 16.24
N ALA A 212 29.49 -2.52 16.63
CA ALA A 212 28.98 -3.81 16.21
C ALA A 212 28.25 -3.63 14.88
N ALA A 213 28.43 -4.58 13.94
CA ALA A 213 27.65 -4.58 12.71
C ALA A 213 26.15 -4.54 13.03
N PRO A 214 25.36 -3.72 12.33
CA PRO A 214 23.92 -3.67 12.56
C PRO A 214 23.27 -5.02 12.27
N ILE A 215 22.29 -5.42 13.07
CA ILE A 215 21.52 -6.65 12.88
C ILE A 215 20.21 -6.27 12.20
N ALA A 216 19.93 -6.84 11.05
CA ALA A 216 18.66 -6.71 10.35
C ALA A 216 18.14 -8.11 9.99
N THR A 217 16.93 -8.44 10.44
CA THR A 217 16.25 -9.70 10.10
C THR A 217 15.06 -9.40 9.19
N PRO A 218 14.85 -10.16 8.11
CA PRO A 218 13.70 -9.99 7.25
C PRO A 218 12.43 -10.44 7.99
N ASP A 219 11.36 -9.65 7.85
CA ASP A 219 10.02 -10.01 8.31
C ASP A 219 9.10 -10.18 7.11
N ALA A 220 8.25 -11.23 7.15
CA ALA A 220 7.36 -11.54 6.04
C ALA A 220 6.33 -10.42 5.84
N GLN A 221 6.16 -9.99 4.60
CA GLN A 221 5.16 -9.00 4.20
C GLN A 221 3.96 -9.71 3.58
N THR A 222 2.76 -9.23 3.88
CA THR A 222 1.52 -9.76 3.33
C THR A 222 1.05 -8.87 2.17
N VAL A 223 0.91 -9.47 1.00
CA VAL A 223 0.31 -8.85 -0.18
C VAL A 223 -1.13 -9.31 -0.25
N THR A 224 -2.08 -8.39 -0.36
CA THR A 224 -3.51 -8.67 -0.47
C THR A 224 -4.06 -8.05 -1.74
N GLU A 225 -4.73 -8.85 -2.56
CA GLU A 225 -5.49 -8.39 -3.73
C GLU A 225 -6.97 -8.68 -3.52
N THR A 226 -7.81 -7.73 -3.92
CA THR A 226 -9.27 -7.85 -3.88
C THR A 226 -9.82 -7.74 -5.30
N VAL A 227 -10.75 -8.61 -5.63
CA VAL A 227 -11.45 -8.62 -6.92
C VAL A 227 -12.93 -8.49 -6.65
N THR A 228 -13.60 -7.57 -7.35
CA THR A 228 -15.05 -7.43 -7.33
C THR A 228 -15.63 -7.76 -8.70
N ALA A 229 -16.82 -8.32 -8.73
CA ALA A 229 -17.54 -8.57 -9.97
C ALA A 229 -19.04 -8.63 -9.76
N ASP A 230 -19.77 -8.23 -10.78
CA ASP A 230 -21.20 -8.45 -10.94
C ASP A 230 -21.43 -9.75 -11.70
N VAL A 231 -22.04 -10.72 -11.02
CA VAL A 231 -22.32 -12.05 -11.57
C VAL A 231 -23.77 -12.13 -12.03
N LEU A 232 -23.96 -12.32 -13.32
CA LEU A 232 -25.29 -12.54 -13.90
C LEU A 232 -25.76 -13.97 -13.64
N LEU A 233 -26.94 -14.11 -13.04
CA LEU A 233 -27.53 -15.41 -12.76
C LEU A 233 -28.68 -15.70 -13.75
N ARG A 234 -28.93 -16.98 -14.01
CA ARG A 234 -30.12 -17.44 -14.72
C ARG A 234 -30.73 -18.65 -14.00
N ALA A 235 -32.04 -18.86 -14.15
CA ALA A 235 -32.68 -20.04 -13.61
C ALA A 235 -31.99 -21.30 -14.15
N SER A 236 -31.81 -22.33 -13.33
CA SER A 236 -31.39 -23.66 -13.76
C SER A 236 -32.52 -24.23 -14.59
N GLY A 237 -32.53 -23.90 -15.89
CA GLY A 237 -33.61 -24.32 -16.79
C GLY A 237 -33.58 -25.84 -16.95
N THR A 238 -34.73 -26.49 -16.73
CA THR A 238 -35.09 -27.72 -17.40
C THR A 238 -34.77 -27.56 -18.89
N ALA A 239 -33.91 -28.39 -19.42
CA ALA A 239 -33.65 -28.45 -20.85
C ALA A 239 -34.99 -28.50 -21.56
N GLN A 240 -35.34 -27.48 -22.33
CA GLN A 240 -36.45 -27.59 -23.27
C GLN A 240 -36.06 -28.69 -24.23
N SER A 241 -36.65 -29.85 -24.02
CA SER A 241 -36.67 -30.88 -25.04
C SER A 241 -37.44 -30.29 -26.23
N SER A 242 -36.74 -29.81 -27.23
CA SER A 242 -37.30 -29.56 -28.55
C SER A 242 -37.69 -30.88 -29.13
N SER A 243 -38.95 -31.29 -28.89
CA SER A 243 -39.62 -32.31 -29.66
C SER A 243 -40.01 -31.71 -30.99
N HIS A 244 -39.42 -32.21 -32.04
CA HIS A 244 -39.98 -32.18 -33.38
C HIS A 244 -41.18 -33.10 -33.49
#